data_4c838bef40f89f32c054542262b88bb4
#
_entry.id   4c838bef40f89f32c054542262b88bb4
#
_cell.length_a   1.000
_cell.length_b   1.000
_cell.length_c   1.000
_cell.angle_alpha   90.00
_cell.angle_beta   90.00
_cell.angle_gamma   90.00
#
_symmetry.space_group_name_H-M   'P 1'
#
loop_
_entity.id
_entity.type
_entity.pdbx_description
1 polymer ?
#
loop_
_entity_poly.entity_id
_entity_poly.type
_entity_poly.pdbx_seq_one_letter_code
_entity_poly.pdbx_strand_id
1 'polypeptide(L)'
;RDEALRRLVQAVRGTHLLGVATNREFLLDALSVEEFRRGDATTAFIGKHYADGFKPGEGDPVAILLAAILAAETAGQGWSSNGKQAHQVNLASDGSETIVRVARAGQRWSAQSDAHSASIAIVERGDTLVRFEVDGLLRRAVYLCDSDEIAIDLDGRVYRFEDTTYRAPSRASAGGDGVM
;
A
#
# COMPACT_ATOMS: atom_id res chain seq x y z
N ARG A 1 -5.36 -0.02 -32.51
CA ARG A 1 -4.20 0.11 -31.62
C ARG A 1 -4.64 0.65 -30.24
N ASP A 2 -5.31 1.79 -30.21
CA ASP A 2 -5.70 2.44 -28.94
C ASP A 2 -6.60 1.55 -28.07
N GLU A 3 -7.54 0.86 -28.70
CA GLU A 3 -8.41 -0.10 -27.99
C GLU A 3 -7.60 -1.28 -27.43
N ALA A 4 -6.64 -1.81 -28.20
CA ALA A 4 -5.78 -2.90 -27.75
C ALA A 4 -4.90 -2.45 -26.58
N LEU A 5 -4.35 -1.24 -26.60
CA LEU A 5 -3.57 -0.67 -25.51
C LEU A 5 -4.43 -0.46 -24.27
N ARG A 6 -5.64 0.08 -24.40
CA ARG A 6 -6.56 0.23 -23.27
C ARG A 6 -6.86 -1.11 -22.60
N ARG A 7 -7.17 -2.14 -23.40
CA ARG A 7 -7.43 -3.50 -22.87
C ARG A 7 -6.19 -4.09 -22.20
N LEU A 8 -5.01 -3.91 -22.79
CA LEU A 8 -3.76 -4.38 -22.22
C LEU A 8 -3.48 -3.69 -20.87
N VAL A 9 -3.59 -2.38 -20.77
CA VAL A 9 -3.42 -1.62 -19.53
C VAL A 9 -4.41 -2.09 -18.47
N GLN A 10 -5.68 -2.31 -18.84
CA GLN A 10 -6.68 -2.83 -17.91
C GLN A 10 -6.35 -4.26 -17.45
N ALA A 11 -5.89 -5.13 -18.35
CA ALA A 11 -5.49 -6.49 -17.99
C ALA A 11 -4.29 -6.49 -17.03
N VAL A 12 -3.26 -5.67 -17.32
CA VAL A 12 -2.09 -5.54 -16.45
C VAL A 12 -2.47 -4.97 -15.08
N ARG A 13 -3.34 -3.95 -15.02
CA ARG A 13 -3.85 -3.41 -13.76
C ARG A 13 -4.67 -4.42 -12.97
N GLY A 14 -5.46 -5.23 -13.67
CA GLY A 14 -6.30 -6.27 -13.06
C GLY A 14 -5.55 -7.55 -12.68
N THR A 15 -4.26 -7.66 -13.02
CA THR A 15 -3.41 -8.78 -12.59
C THR A 15 -2.84 -8.48 -11.21
N HIS A 16 -3.30 -9.21 -10.20
CA HIS A 16 -2.87 -9.02 -8.82
C HIS A 16 -1.85 -10.11 -8.44
N LEU A 17 -0.62 -9.69 -8.10
CA LEU A 17 0.47 -10.56 -7.68
C LEU A 17 1.06 -10.00 -6.39
N LEU A 18 0.70 -10.61 -5.27
CA LEU A 18 1.22 -10.27 -3.94
C LEU A 18 2.28 -11.31 -3.51
N GLY A 19 3.19 -10.92 -2.63
CA GLY A 19 4.25 -11.79 -2.12
C GLY A 19 5.50 -11.90 -3.00
N VAL A 20 5.45 -11.49 -4.29
CA VAL A 20 6.60 -11.51 -5.21
C VAL A 20 6.87 -10.13 -5.79
N ALA A 21 8.14 -9.85 -6.10
CA ALA A 21 8.49 -8.65 -6.84
C ALA A 21 8.10 -8.80 -8.31
N THR A 22 7.49 -7.77 -8.89
CA THR A 22 7.08 -7.76 -10.31
C THR A 22 7.51 -6.46 -10.96
N ASN A 23 7.59 -6.45 -12.29
CA ASN A 23 7.81 -5.27 -13.10
C ASN A 23 6.49 -4.62 -13.58
N ARG A 24 5.36 -4.95 -12.96
CA ARG A 24 4.02 -4.52 -13.40
C ARG A 24 3.88 -2.99 -13.46
N GLU A 25 4.37 -2.29 -12.45
CA GLU A 25 4.32 -0.82 -12.40
C GLU A 25 5.13 -0.20 -13.53
N PHE A 26 6.34 -0.71 -13.79
CA PHE A 26 7.14 -0.33 -14.95
C PHE A 26 6.41 -0.58 -16.27
N LEU A 27 5.74 -1.72 -16.41
CA LEU A 27 4.98 -2.03 -17.63
C LEU A 27 3.83 -1.05 -17.84
N LEU A 28 3.10 -0.68 -16.79
CA LEU A 28 2.02 0.30 -16.85
C LEU A 28 2.54 1.68 -17.25
N ASP A 29 3.68 2.09 -16.72
CA ASP A 29 4.32 3.34 -17.05
C ASP A 29 4.78 3.35 -18.52
N ALA A 30 5.50 2.32 -18.96
CA ALA A 30 5.95 2.18 -20.34
C ALA A 30 4.81 2.21 -21.37
N LEU A 31 3.67 1.55 -21.06
CA LEU A 31 2.47 1.57 -21.90
C LEU A 31 1.80 2.95 -21.94
N SER A 32 2.08 3.84 -20.99
CA SER A 32 1.55 5.20 -20.93
C SER A 32 2.35 6.20 -21.76
N VAL A 33 3.62 5.89 -22.07
CA VAL A 33 4.51 6.78 -22.83
C VAL A 33 3.97 7.00 -24.24
N GLU A 34 3.88 8.27 -24.64
CA GLU A 34 3.26 8.67 -25.93
C GLU A 34 3.95 8.03 -27.14
N GLU A 35 5.28 7.91 -27.13
CA GLU A 35 6.05 7.25 -28.18
C GLU A 35 5.61 5.77 -28.34
N PHE A 36 5.38 5.07 -27.22
CA PHE A 36 4.85 3.70 -27.25
C PHE A 36 3.40 3.67 -27.76
N ARG A 37 2.58 4.61 -27.32
CA ARG A 37 1.16 4.69 -27.71
C ARG A 37 1.00 4.94 -29.20
N ARG A 38 1.83 5.77 -29.80
CA ARG A 38 1.84 6.05 -31.25
C ARG A 38 2.37 4.88 -32.08
N GLY A 39 3.20 4.03 -31.51
CA GLY A 39 3.83 2.92 -32.23
C GLY A 39 5.20 3.27 -32.79
N ASP A 40 5.78 4.36 -32.31
CA ASP A 40 7.07 4.87 -32.74
C ASP A 40 8.23 4.29 -31.90
N ALA A 41 7.91 3.45 -30.89
CA ALA A 41 8.91 2.84 -30.03
C ALA A 41 9.85 1.93 -30.82
N THR A 42 11.15 2.17 -30.68
CA THR A 42 12.24 1.40 -31.26
C THR A 42 12.97 0.60 -30.17
N THR A 43 14.00 -0.16 -30.55
CA THR A 43 14.86 -0.86 -29.56
C THR A 43 15.58 0.09 -28.61
N ALA A 44 15.71 1.38 -28.96
CA ALA A 44 16.29 2.40 -28.09
C ALA A 44 15.30 2.95 -27.04
N PHE A 45 14.01 2.58 -27.10
CA PHE A 45 12.95 3.10 -26.23
C PHE A 45 13.31 3.03 -24.74
N ILE A 46 13.74 1.85 -24.26
CA ILE A 46 14.10 1.65 -22.85
C ILE A 46 15.30 2.52 -22.47
N GLY A 47 16.36 2.54 -23.28
CA GLY A 47 17.53 3.39 -23.00
C GLY A 47 17.23 4.87 -23.01
N LYS A 48 16.24 5.31 -23.79
CA LYS A 48 15.81 6.72 -23.88
C LYS A 48 14.98 7.18 -22.69
N HIS A 49 14.00 6.37 -22.27
CA HIS A 49 13.04 6.76 -21.23
C HIS A 49 13.42 6.30 -19.82
N TYR A 50 14.26 5.27 -19.72
CA TYR A 50 14.63 4.61 -18.46
C TYR A 50 16.14 4.38 -18.35
N ALA A 51 16.95 5.33 -18.81
CA ALA A 51 18.42 5.25 -18.77
C ALA A 51 18.96 5.01 -17.36
N ASP A 52 18.34 5.66 -16.35
CA ASP A 52 18.67 5.54 -14.93
C ASP A 52 17.80 4.50 -14.19
N GLY A 53 17.15 3.60 -14.92
CA GLY A 53 16.18 2.66 -14.41
C GLY A 53 14.78 3.27 -14.20
N PHE A 54 13.81 2.41 -13.92
CA PHE A 54 12.46 2.83 -13.57
C PHE A 54 12.42 3.37 -12.13
N LYS A 55 11.85 4.55 -11.97
CA LYS A 55 11.60 5.16 -10.66
C LYS A 55 10.09 5.23 -10.45
N PRO A 56 9.54 4.49 -9.47
CA PRO A 56 8.13 4.60 -9.12
C PRO A 56 7.76 6.03 -8.78
N GLY A 57 6.58 6.48 -9.22
CA GLY A 57 6.02 7.75 -8.79
C GLY A 57 5.74 7.79 -7.28
N GLU A 58 5.22 8.91 -6.79
CA GLU A 58 4.76 9.01 -5.41
C GLU A 58 3.69 7.96 -5.12
N GLY A 59 3.78 7.34 -3.94
CA GLY A 59 2.81 6.35 -3.48
C GLY A 59 1.48 7.01 -3.13
N ASP A 60 0.39 6.25 -3.25
CA ASP A 60 -0.91 6.70 -2.76
C ASP A 60 -0.94 6.60 -1.23
N PRO A 61 -1.09 7.72 -0.50
CA PRO A 61 -1.10 7.71 0.96
C PRO A 61 -2.25 6.90 1.55
N VAL A 62 -3.31 6.67 0.78
CA VAL A 62 -4.43 5.82 1.21
C VAL A 62 -3.97 4.38 1.48
N ALA A 63 -2.92 3.91 0.82
CA ALA A 63 -2.43 2.54 0.99
C ALA A 63 -1.95 2.27 2.44
N ILE A 64 -1.15 3.15 3.03
CA ILE A 64 -0.68 2.97 4.40
C ILE A 64 -1.81 3.16 5.43
N LEU A 65 -2.74 4.09 5.17
CA LEU A 65 -3.89 4.31 6.04
C LEU A 65 -4.84 3.10 6.02
N LEU A 66 -5.05 2.50 4.85
CA LEU A 66 -5.82 1.28 4.68
C LEU A 66 -5.13 0.08 5.35
N ALA A 67 -3.80 -0.05 5.20
CA ALA A 67 -3.02 -1.10 5.87
C ALA A 67 -3.21 -1.04 7.39
N ALA A 68 -3.12 0.15 7.98
CA ALA A 68 -3.33 0.34 9.42
C ALA A 68 -4.76 -0.03 9.87
N ILE A 69 -5.76 0.26 9.06
CA ILE A 69 -7.15 -0.15 9.33
C ILE A 69 -7.28 -1.67 9.29
N LEU A 70 -6.71 -2.32 8.27
CA LEU A 70 -6.75 -3.78 8.14
C LEU A 70 -6.03 -4.48 9.28
N ALA A 71 -4.87 -3.97 9.71
CA ALA A 71 -4.14 -4.44 10.88
C ALA A 71 -4.98 -4.31 12.16
N ALA A 72 -5.55 -3.13 12.41
CA ALA A 72 -6.38 -2.87 13.57
C ALA A 72 -7.64 -3.74 13.63
N GLU A 73 -8.27 -4.01 12.48
CA GLU A 73 -9.41 -4.93 12.40
C GLU A 73 -9.02 -6.38 12.70
N THR A 74 -7.82 -6.80 12.27
CA THR A 74 -7.31 -8.15 12.56
C THR A 74 -6.93 -8.31 14.02
N ALA A 75 -6.31 -7.30 14.62
CA ALA A 75 -5.97 -7.27 16.06
C ALA A 75 -7.19 -7.07 16.96
N GLY A 76 -8.19 -6.33 16.50
CA GLY A 76 -9.34 -5.88 17.27
C GLY A 76 -10.51 -6.85 17.41
N GLN A 77 -10.35 -8.15 17.12
CA GLN A 77 -11.35 -9.19 17.41
C GLN A 77 -11.54 -9.43 18.92
N GLY A 78 -10.82 -8.68 19.78
CA GLY A 78 -11.01 -8.63 21.22
C GLY A 78 -12.19 -7.74 21.60
N TRP A 79 -13.05 -8.24 22.51
CA TRP A 79 -14.19 -7.52 23.08
C TRP A 79 -13.77 -6.19 23.72
N SER A 80 -14.40 -5.07 23.33
CA SER A 80 -14.24 -3.76 23.97
C SER A 80 -15.60 -3.21 24.38
N SER A 81 -15.72 -2.86 25.66
CA SER A 81 -16.93 -2.30 26.25
C SER A 81 -17.17 -0.81 25.93
N ASN A 82 -16.22 -0.14 25.27
CA ASN A 82 -16.29 1.29 24.97
C ASN A 82 -16.31 1.50 23.46
N GLY A 83 -17.42 1.94 22.90
CA GLY A 83 -17.72 2.02 21.47
C GLY A 83 -16.84 2.92 20.57
N LYS A 84 -15.70 3.41 21.08
CA LYS A 84 -14.67 4.10 20.30
C LYS A 84 -13.33 3.40 20.54
N GLN A 85 -12.97 2.49 19.66
CA GLN A 85 -11.63 1.90 19.66
C GLN A 85 -10.69 2.78 18.83
N ALA A 86 -9.80 3.48 19.52
CA ALA A 86 -8.65 4.12 18.89
C ALA A 86 -7.45 3.18 19.04
N HIS A 87 -6.80 2.88 17.94
CA HIS A 87 -5.60 2.06 17.91
C HIS A 87 -4.43 2.87 17.33
N GLN A 88 -3.25 2.64 17.85
CA GLN A 88 -2.02 3.07 17.21
C GLN A 88 -1.42 1.85 16.54
N VAL A 89 -1.15 1.97 15.25
CA VAL A 89 -0.52 0.95 14.43
C VAL A 89 0.80 1.49 13.92
N ASN A 90 1.88 0.75 14.13
CA ASN A 90 3.20 1.10 13.65
C ASN A 90 3.49 0.24 12.42
N LEU A 91 3.70 0.89 11.28
CA LEU A 91 3.96 0.22 10.01
C LEU A 91 5.34 0.59 9.49
N ALA A 92 6.17 -0.42 9.24
CA ALA A 92 7.45 -0.24 8.58
C ALA A 92 7.32 -0.53 7.08
N SER A 93 7.93 0.33 6.25
CA SER A 93 8.05 0.17 4.80
C SER A 93 9.31 0.84 4.30
N ASP A 94 10.08 0.17 3.45
CA ASP A 94 11.31 0.70 2.83
C ASP A 94 12.31 1.31 3.85
N GLY A 95 12.42 0.67 5.03
CA GLY A 95 13.33 1.11 6.11
C GLY A 95 12.83 2.32 6.91
N SER A 96 11.62 2.80 6.67
CA SER A 96 10.99 3.88 7.43
C SER A 96 9.81 3.33 8.23
N GLU A 97 9.65 3.79 9.46
CA GLU A 97 8.51 3.47 10.30
C GLU A 97 7.53 4.63 10.33
N THR A 98 6.25 4.34 10.18
CA THR A 98 5.16 5.32 10.22
C THR A 98 4.15 4.91 11.26
N ILE A 99 3.82 5.82 12.14
CA ILE A 99 2.79 5.66 13.15
C ILE A 99 1.46 6.14 12.57
N VAL A 100 0.48 5.26 12.55
CA VAL A 100 -0.89 5.57 12.10
C VAL A 100 -1.86 5.39 13.26
N ARG A 101 -2.58 6.45 13.58
CA ARG A 101 -3.67 6.40 14.56
C ARG A 101 -4.96 6.13 13.81
N VAL A 102 -5.64 5.04 14.17
CA VAL A 102 -6.93 4.67 13.58
C VAL A 102 -8.00 4.65 14.66
N ALA A 103 -9.17 5.17 14.34
CA ALA A 103 -10.32 5.12 15.22
C ALA A 103 -11.57 4.79 14.43
N ARG A 104 -12.39 3.87 14.97
CA ARG A 104 -13.62 3.43 14.33
C ARG A 104 -14.83 4.18 14.89
N ALA A 105 -15.69 4.66 14.00
CA ALA A 105 -16.98 5.26 14.32
C ALA A 105 -18.05 4.65 13.40
N GLY A 106 -18.77 3.64 13.89
CA GLY A 106 -19.71 2.87 13.08
C GLY A 106 -19.00 2.09 11.95
N GLN A 107 -19.35 2.37 10.69
CA GLN A 107 -18.73 1.76 9.53
C GLN A 107 -17.55 2.58 8.97
N ARG A 108 -17.27 3.74 9.55
CA ARG A 108 -16.18 4.63 9.12
C ARG A 108 -14.99 4.51 10.05
N TRP A 109 -13.82 4.54 9.43
CA TRP A 109 -12.56 4.67 10.11
C TRP A 109 -11.96 6.05 9.86
N SER A 110 -11.51 6.72 10.88
CA SER A 110 -10.55 7.81 10.75
C SER A 110 -9.15 7.23 10.87
N ALA A 111 -8.30 7.49 9.90
CA ALA A 111 -6.90 7.08 9.92
C ALA A 111 -6.02 8.33 9.72
N GLN A 112 -5.01 8.47 10.56
CA GLN A 112 -4.12 9.63 10.57
C GLN A 112 -2.69 9.22 10.84
N SER A 113 -1.78 9.62 9.97
CA SER A 113 -0.33 9.66 10.20
C SER A 113 0.13 11.11 10.36
N ASP A 114 1.43 11.33 10.57
CA ASP A 114 1.97 12.70 10.64
C ASP A 114 1.84 13.47 9.32
N ALA A 115 1.86 12.77 8.17
CA ALA A 115 1.80 13.38 6.85
C ALA A 115 0.40 13.38 6.22
N HIS A 116 -0.44 12.39 6.54
CA HIS A 116 -1.70 12.14 5.84
C HIS A 116 -2.82 11.78 6.78
N SER A 117 -4.05 12.14 6.39
CA SER A 117 -5.26 11.71 7.09
C SER A 117 -6.39 11.45 6.11
N ALA A 118 -7.22 10.43 6.42
CA ALA A 118 -8.41 10.14 5.63
C ALA A 118 -9.52 9.55 6.50
N SER A 119 -10.75 9.71 6.00
CA SER A 119 -11.93 9.02 6.50
C SER A 119 -12.31 7.91 5.53
N ILE A 120 -12.13 6.66 5.94
CA ILE A 120 -12.32 5.48 5.10
C ILE A 120 -13.51 4.68 5.62
N ALA A 121 -14.49 4.39 4.77
CA ALA A 121 -15.57 3.47 5.08
C ALA A 121 -15.32 2.13 4.39
N ILE A 122 -15.21 1.05 5.16
CA ILE A 122 -15.14 -0.28 4.60
C ILE A 122 -16.56 -0.70 4.19
N VAL A 123 -16.77 -0.85 2.88
CA VAL A 123 -18.07 -1.22 2.29
C VAL A 123 -18.22 -2.74 2.24
N GLU A 124 -17.13 -3.43 1.88
CA GLU A 124 -17.10 -4.88 1.79
C GLU A 124 -15.68 -5.37 2.06
N ARG A 125 -15.56 -6.41 2.86
CA ARG A 125 -14.28 -7.06 3.15
C ARG A 125 -14.41 -8.56 2.93
N GLY A 126 -13.68 -9.09 1.93
CA GLY A 126 -13.45 -10.51 1.73
C GLY A 126 -12.07 -10.92 2.24
N ASP A 127 -11.66 -12.14 1.97
CA ASP A 127 -10.38 -12.70 2.43
C ASP A 127 -9.17 -11.99 1.81
N THR A 128 -9.29 -11.57 0.55
CA THR A 128 -8.21 -10.95 -0.22
C THR A 128 -8.62 -9.67 -0.93
N LEU A 129 -9.87 -9.28 -0.85
CA LEU A 129 -10.42 -8.10 -1.52
C LEU A 129 -11.12 -7.21 -0.51
N VAL A 130 -10.82 -5.92 -0.56
CA VAL A 130 -11.55 -4.90 0.19
C VAL A 130 -12.10 -3.84 -0.76
N ARG A 131 -13.37 -3.49 -0.56
CA ARG A 131 -14.01 -2.33 -1.20
C ARG A 131 -14.24 -1.27 -0.13
N PHE A 132 -13.83 -0.07 -0.40
CA PHE A 132 -13.88 1.02 0.57
C PHE A 132 -14.19 2.35 -0.13
N GLU A 133 -14.75 3.26 0.64
CA GLU A 133 -15.00 4.63 0.20
C GLU A 133 -14.03 5.57 0.90
N VAL A 134 -13.38 6.42 0.15
CA VAL A 134 -12.52 7.50 0.62
C VAL A 134 -12.79 8.74 -0.24
N ASP A 135 -12.96 9.89 0.38
CA ASP A 135 -13.25 11.18 -0.29
C ASP A 135 -14.45 11.10 -1.27
N GLY A 136 -15.46 10.31 -0.93
CA GLY A 136 -16.65 10.10 -1.76
C GLY A 136 -16.44 9.17 -2.97
N LEU A 137 -15.24 8.60 -3.12
CA LEU A 137 -14.92 7.67 -4.20
C LEU A 137 -14.90 6.23 -3.69
N LEU A 138 -15.65 5.36 -4.37
CA LEU A 138 -15.59 3.92 -4.12
C LEU A 138 -14.36 3.34 -4.80
N ARG A 139 -13.47 2.75 -4.02
CA ARG A 139 -12.23 2.11 -4.47
C ARG A 139 -12.20 0.64 -4.06
N ARG A 140 -11.31 -0.11 -4.66
CA ARG A 140 -11.02 -1.49 -4.31
C ARG A 140 -9.52 -1.71 -4.19
N ALA A 141 -9.12 -2.58 -3.28
CA ALA A 141 -7.75 -3.07 -3.19
C ALA A 141 -7.76 -4.58 -3.01
N VAL A 142 -6.75 -5.25 -3.56
CA VAL A 142 -6.45 -6.65 -3.20
C VAL A 142 -5.40 -6.61 -2.12
N TYR A 143 -5.58 -7.41 -1.07
CA TYR A 143 -4.68 -7.39 0.07
C TYR A 143 -4.37 -8.82 0.55
N LEU A 144 -3.25 -8.93 1.23
CA LEU A 144 -2.84 -10.12 1.97
C LEU A 144 -2.31 -9.64 3.33
N CYS A 145 -2.84 -10.21 4.39
CA CYS A 145 -2.31 -10.05 5.74
C CYS A 145 -1.83 -11.43 6.20
N ASP A 146 -0.54 -11.57 6.43
CA ASP A 146 0.07 -12.80 6.93
C ASP A 146 0.97 -12.46 8.11
N SER A 147 0.54 -12.84 9.32
CA SER A 147 1.21 -12.50 10.57
C SER A 147 1.38 -10.99 10.74
N ASP A 148 2.58 -10.48 10.55
CA ASP A 148 2.97 -9.07 10.62
C ASP A 148 3.18 -8.42 9.24
N GLU A 149 3.11 -9.19 8.16
CA GLU A 149 3.22 -8.66 6.80
C GLU A 149 1.85 -8.29 6.22
N ILE A 150 1.76 -7.08 5.67
CA ILE A 150 0.58 -6.57 4.99
C ILE A 150 0.99 -6.12 3.58
N ALA A 151 0.46 -6.79 2.58
CA ALA A 151 0.64 -6.41 1.18
C ALA A 151 -0.69 -5.89 0.62
N ILE A 152 -0.66 -4.74 -0.05
CA ILE A 152 -1.84 -4.12 -0.66
C ILE A 152 -1.54 -3.79 -2.12
N ASP A 153 -2.37 -4.28 -3.02
CA ASP A 153 -2.40 -3.87 -4.41
C ASP A 153 -3.53 -2.87 -4.60
N LEU A 154 -3.14 -1.62 -4.78
CA LEU A 154 -4.06 -0.50 -4.97
C LEU A 154 -3.74 0.19 -6.31
N ASP A 155 -4.73 0.19 -7.21
CA ASP A 155 -4.67 0.81 -8.54
C ASP A 155 -3.46 0.39 -9.41
N GLY A 156 -2.98 -0.85 -9.23
CA GLY A 156 -1.88 -1.40 -10.02
C GLY A 156 -0.51 -1.26 -9.38
N ARG A 157 -0.42 -0.70 -8.18
CA ARG A 157 0.80 -0.63 -7.39
C ARG A 157 0.70 -1.51 -6.15
N VAL A 158 1.77 -2.24 -5.87
CA VAL A 158 1.88 -3.07 -4.66
C VAL A 158 2.65 -2.32 -3.60
N TYR A 159 2.03 -2.19 -2.44
CA TYR A 159 2.61 -1.64 -1.22
C TYR A 159 2.83 -2.78 -0.23
N ARG A 160 3.95 -2.75 0.48
CA ARG A 160 4.29 -3.73 1.50
C ARG A 160 4.59 -3.02 2.80
N PHE A 161 3.97 -3.49 3.85
CA PHE A 161 4.14 -2.97 5.19
C PHE A 161 4.41 -4.13 6.14
N GLU A 162 5.20 -3.88 7.16
CA GLU A 162 5.39 -4.76 8.30
C GLU A 162 4.73 -4.11 9.51
N ASP A 163 3.81 -4.82 10.16
CA ASP A 163 3.20 -4.38 11.42
C ASP A 163 4.18 -4.59 12.57
N THR A 164 4.74 -3.49 13.07
CA THR A 164 5.69 -3.47 14.19
C THR A 164 5.04 -3.08 15.51
N THR A 165 3.72 -2.96 15.56
CA THR A 165 2.95 -2.45 16.70
C THR A 165 3.27 -3.19 18.01
N TYR A 166 3.43 -4.50 17.95
CA TYR A 166 3.70 -5.36 19.10
C TYR A 166 5.14 -5.87 19.18
N ARG A 167 6.02 -5.37 18.31
CA ARG A 167 7.44 -5.72 18.37
C ARG A 167 8.08 -5.05 19.58
N ALA A 168 8.75 -5.84 20.43
CA ALA A 168 9.53 -5.30 21.53
C ALA A 168 10.61 -4.35 20.96
N PRO A 169 10.83 -3.17 21.57
CA PRO A 169 11.87 -2.26 21.10
C PRO A 169 13.20 -3.02 21.07
N SER A 170 13.85 -3.08 19.90
CA SER A 170 15.18 -3.65 19.79
C SER A 170 16.08 -2.84 20.70
N ARG A 171 16.71 -3.47 21.70
CA ARG A 171 17.75 -2.84 22.49
C ARG A 171 18.83 -2.41 21.52
N ALA A 172 18.86 -1.11 21.21
CA ALA A 172 20.05 -0.52 20.64
C ALA A 172 21.20 -0.97 21.52
N SER A 173 22.21 -1.63 20.93
CA SER A 173 23.41 -2.05 21.61
C SER A 173 24.05 -0.80 22.22
N ALA A 174 23.79 -0.56 23.50
CA ALA A 174 24.61 0.33 24.30
C ALA A 174 25.97 -0.35 24.33
N GLY A 175 26.85 0.06 23.42
CA GLY A 175 28.27 -0.24 23.48
C GLY A 175 28.78 0.28 24.80
N GLY A 176 28.94 -0.61 25.77
CA GLY A 176 29.64 -0.34 27.01
C GLY A 176 31.10 -0.17 26.67
N ASP A 177 31.54 1.06 26.65
CA ASP A 177 32.96 1.40 26.70
C ASP A 177 33.47 1.07 28.11
N GLY A 178 33.95 -0.15 28.27
CA GLY A 178 34.64 -0.59 29.47
C GLY A 178 36.04 -0.05 29.45
N VAL A 179 36.23 1.10 30.05
CA VAL A 179 37.59 1.58 30.40
C VAL A 179 38.09 0.77 31.60
N MET A 180 39.18 0.05 31.40
CA MET A 180 40.10 -0.33 32.42
C MET A 180 41.32 0.59 32.35
#